data_2f103cd2b02baa636738ae1fb86e08c4
#
_entry.id   2f103cd2b02baa636738ae1fb86e08c4
#
_cell.length_a   1.000
_cell.length_b   1.000
_cell.length_c   1.000
_cell.angle_alpha   90.00
_cell.angle_beta   90.00
_cell.angle_gamma   90.00
#
_symmetry.space_group_name_H-M   'P 1'
#
loop_
_entity.id
_entity.type
_entity.pdbx_description
1 polymer ?
#
loop_
_entity_poly.entity_id
_entity_poly.type
_entity_poly.pdbx_seq_one_letter_code
_entity_poly.pdbx_strand_id
1 'polypeptide(L)'
;MKMRAKLNKVSESKLSVNDFVMKAASMASVKVPQTNSSWNNEFIRQFQNVNMCFAVQTDNGLMAPVVRNVNLKGLEQIANEVKEIAGRARTNKLKPDELSGGTFTVSNLGMYGVNNFSAIVNPPQACILAVGGAVKTVVVNEDAKDGQDPYKVSHLMNVTLSSDHRVVDGAVAAEWGLQFKKFIENPEMMLL
;
A
#
# COMPACT_ATOMS: atom_id res chain seq x y z
N MET A 1 -1.26 -5.85 -12.98
CA MET A 1 -2.42 -5.53 -13.88
C MET A 1 -3.12 -6.78 -14.42
N LYS A 2 -2.41 -7.77 -14.95
CA LYS A 2 -3.03 -9.02 -15.51
C LYS A 2 -3.90 -9.78 -14.48
N MET A 3 -3.40 -10.00 -13.25
CA MET A 3 -4.16 -10.70 -12.19
C MET A 3 -5.41 -9.94 -11.78
N ARG A 4 -5.33 -8.61 -11.59
CA ARG A 4 -6.49 -7.78 -11.29
C ARG A 4 -7.60 -7.91 -12.35
N ALA A 5 -7.21 -7.92 -13.64
CA ALA A 5 -8.18 -8.09 -14.73
C ALA A 5 -8.84 -9.47 -14.72
N LYS A 6 -8.11 -10.53 -14.31
CA LYS A 6 -8.67 -11.89 -14.16
C LYS A 6 -9.62 -11.95 -12.95
N LEU A 7 -9.19 -11.45 -11.79
CA LEU A 7 -10.01 -11.47 -10.57
C LEU A 7 -11.28 -10.64 -10.72
N ASN A 8 -11.22 -9.48 -11.36
CA ASN A 8 -12.40 -8.64 -11.61
C ASN A 8 -13.45 -9.25 -12.58
N LYS A 9 -13.16 -10.42 -13.18
CA LYS A 9 -14.16 -11.17 -13.96
C LYS A 9 -14.96 -12.16 -13.10
N VAL A 10 -14.44 -12.55 -11.95
CA VAL A 10 -15.02 -13.58 -11.06
C VAL A 10 -15.38 -13.04 -9.69
N SER A 11 -14.80 -11.94 -9.26
CA SER A 11 -15.09 -11.29 -7.98
C SER A 11 -16.40 -10.50 -8.06
N GLU A 12 -17.18 -10.55 -6.99
CA GLU A 12 -18.40 -9.73 -6.85
C GLU A 12 -18.06 -8.24 -6.69
N SER A 13 -16.89 -7.94 -6.13
CA SER A 13 -16.41 -6.59 -5.90
C SER A 13 -15.30 -6.21 -6.88
N LYS A 14 -15.39 -5.00 -7.43
CA LYS A 14 -14.36 -4.46 -8.33
C LYS A 14 -13.11 -4.10 -7.54
N LEU A 15 -12.03 -4.87 -7.73
CA LEU A 15 -10.72 -4.64 -7.12
C LEU A 15 -9.99 -3.48 -7.79
N SER A 16 -9.46 -2.57 -7.00
CA SER A 16 -8.60 -1.47 -7.43
C SER A 16 -7.12 -1.83 -7.30
N VAL A 17 -6.22 -1.04 -7.89
CA VAL A 17 -4.76 -1.20 -7.68
C VAL A 17 -4.41 -0.93 -6.22
N ASN A 18 -5.12 0.00 -5.57
CA ASN A 18 -4.88 0.36 -4.18
C ASN A 18 -5.09 -0.82 -3.22
N ASP A 19 -6.05 -1.70 -3.48
CA ASP A 19 -6.31 -2.87 -2.64
C ASP A 19 -5.12 -3.85 -2.68
N PHE A 20 -4.52 -4.04 -3.87
CA PHE A 20 -3.28 -4.80 -4.01
C PHE A 20 -2.11 -4.13 -3.30
N VAL A 21 -1.98 -2.81 -3.40
CA VAL A 21 -0.95 -2.05 -2.69
C VAL A 21 -1.09 -2.21 -1.18
N MET A 22 -2.28 -2.05 -0.64
CA MET A 22 -2.54 -2.21 0.80
C MET A 22 -2.22 -3.63 1.27
N LYS A 23 -2.66 -4.65 0.52
CA LYS A 23 -2.35 -6.04 0.85
C LYS A 23 -0.85 -6.30 0.77
N ALA A 24 -0.17 -5.89 -0.30
CA ALA A 24 1.28 -6.06 -0.46
C ALA A 24 2.08 -5.36 0.64
N ALA A 25 1.71 -4.11 0.97
CA ALA A 25 2.34 -3.37 2.06
C ALA A 25 2.15 -4.06 3.41
N SER A 26 0.94 -4.57 3.69
CA SER A 26 0.69 -5.30 4.93
C SER A 26 1.50 -6.60 5.02
N MET A 27 1.61 -7.36 3.93
CA MET A 27 2.40 -8.59 3.89
C MET A 27 3.91 -8.31 3.99
N ALA A 28 4.40 -7.22 3.37
CA ALA A 28 5.78 -6.78 3.53
C ALA A 28 6.07 -6.39 5.00
N SER A 29 5.13 -5.72 5.68
CA SER A 29 5.28 -5.35 7.09
C SER A 29 5.21 -6.57 8.04
N VAL A 30 4.54 -7.65 7.65
CA VAL A 30 4.63 -8.94 8.39
C VAL A 30 6.02 -9.58 8.23
N LYS A 31 6.64 -9.45 7.05
CA LYS A 31 8.00 -9.99 6.80
C LYS A 31 9.10 -9.12 7.43
N VAL A 32 8.86 -7.81 7.54
CA VAL A 32 9.80 -6.84 8.13
C VAL A 32 9.06 -6.06 9.22
N PRO A 33 8.84 -6.67 10.40
CA PRO A 33 7.91 -6.17 11.42
C PRO A 33 8.37 -4.85 12.07
N GLN A 34 9.64 -4.49 11.97
CA GLN A 34 10.16 -3.20 12.42
C GLN A 34 9.42 -2.01 11.76
N THR A 35 8.95 -2.17 10.50
CA THR A 35 8.19 -1.14 9.80
C THR A 35 6.77 -0.96 10.33
N ASN A 36 6.23 -1.97 11.04
CA ASN A 36 4.93 -1.95 11.69
C ASN A 36 5.07 -1.63 13.19
N SER A 37 5.75 -0.54 13.50
CA SER A 37 6.12 -0.18 14.87
C SER A 37 5.84 1.29 15.18
N SER A 38 6.01 1.68 16.42
CA SER A 38 5.95 3.07 16.88
C SER A 38 7.06 3.38 17.88
N TRP A 39 7.55 4.61 17.84
CA TRP A 39 8.47 5.14 18.84
C TRP A 39 7.71 5.65 20.07
N ASN A 40 8.08 5.19 21.26
CA ASN A 40 7.55 5.64 22.54
C ASN A 40 8.72 6.01 23.47
N ASN A 41 9.33 7.12 23.29
CA ASN A 41 10.43 7.71 24.05
C ASN A 41 11.43 6.75 24.73
N GLU A 42 10.97 5.73 25.45
CA GLU A 42 11.78 4.76 26.20
C GLU A 42 11.87 3.40 25.50
N PHE A 43 10.96 3.10 24.59
CA PHE A 43 10.92 1.80 23.88
C PHE A 43 10.28 1.90 22.50
N ILE A 44 10.57 0.93 21.66
CA ILE A 44 9.90 0.72 20.37
C ILE A 44 8.78 -0.30 20.58
N ARG A 45 7.54 0.09 20.23
CA ARG A 45 6.39 -0.82 20.23
C ARG A 45 6.24 -1.40 18.84
N GLN A 46 6.37 -2.71 18.72
CA GLN A 46 6.10 -3.46 17.49
C GLN A 46 4.71 -4.07 17.56
N PHE A 47 3.92 -3.88 16.49
CA PHE A 47 2.55 -4.40 16.41
C PHE A 47 2.53 -5.74 15.67
N GLN A 48 1.72 -6.68 16.12
CA GLN A 48 1.55 -8.00 15.48
C GLN A 48 0.64 -7.91 14.26
N ASN A 49 -0.44 -7.15 14.35
CA ASN A 49 -1.39 -6.95 13.28
C ASN A 49 -1.10 -5.64 12.55
N VAL A 50 -1.35 -5.62 11.24
CA VAL A 50 -1.15 -4.43 10.41
C VAL A 50 -2.48 -3.73 10.20
N ASN A 51 -2.64 -2.57 10.85
CA ASN A 51 -3.79 -1.69 10.71
C ASN A 51 -3.41 -0.57 9.74
N MET A 52 -3.96 -0.62 8.52
CA MET A 52 -3.60 0.32 7.45
C MET A 52 -4.47 1.57 7.49
N CYS A 53 -3.82 2.73 7.66
CA CYS A 53 -4.43 3.99 7.29
C CYS A 53 -4.34 4.21 5.78
N PHE A 54 -5.37 4.78 5.19
CA PHE A 54 -5.31 5.23 3.80
C PHE A 54 -5.88 6.64 3.66
N ALA A 55 -5.22 7.45 2.83
CA ALA A 55 -5.60 8.85 2.65
C ALA A 55 -6.88 8.96 1.80
N VAL A 56 -7.87 9.67 2.31
CA VAL A 56 -9.13 9.99 1.62
C VAL A 56 -9.33 11.50 1.60
N GLN A 57 -9.44 12.06 0.40
CA GLN A 57 -9.82 13.46 0.24
C GLN A 57 -11.33 13.60 0.45
N THR A 58 -11.72 14.59 1.27
CA THR A 58 -13.09 14.99 1.54
C THR A 58 -13.24 16.51 1.36
N ASP A 59 -14.46 17.00 1.30
CA ASP A 59 -14.74 18.45 1.19
C ASP A 59 -14.21 19.24 2.42
N ASN A 60 -14.05 18.56 3.55
CA ASN A 60 -13.55 19.15 4.81
C ASN A 60 -12.03 18.92 5.03
N GLY A 61 -11.30 18.46 4.00
CA GLY A 61 -9.88 18.18 4.05
C GLY A 61 -9.55 16.70 3.96
N LEU A 62 -8.30 16.36 4.30
CA LEU A 62 -7.78 15.01 4.22
C LEU A 62 -8.11 14.22 5.50
N MET A 63 -8.68 13.04 5.33
CA MET A 63 -8.86 12.07 6.42
C MET A 63 -8.02 10.81 6.16
N ALA A 64 -7.57 10.15 7.22
CA ALA A 64 -6.80 8.93 7.16
C ALA A 64 -7.46 7.80 7.97
N PRO A 65 -8.61 7.27 7.52
CA PRO A 65 -9.27 6.17 8.19
C PRO A 65 -8.47 4.88 8.16
N VAL A 66 -8.81 3.96 9.06
CA VAL A 66 -8.07 2.73 9.33
C VAL A 66 -8.86 1.51 8.88
N VAL A 67 -8.25 0.67 8.05
CA VAL A 67 -8.66 -0.71 7.83
C VAL A 67 -7.85 -1.61 8.75
N ARG A 68 -8.53 -2.32 9.66
CA ARG A 68 -7.85 -3.14 10.68
C ARG A 68 -7.46 -4.50 10.14
N ASN A 69 -6.35 -5.05 10.66
CA ASN A 69 -5.90 -6.43 10.39
C ASN A 69 -5.81 -6.77 8.89
N VAL A 70 -5.29 -5.85 8.08
CA VAL A 70 -5.19 -6.02 6.60
C VAL A 70 -4.38 -7.27 6.23
N ASN A 71 -3.37 -7.61 7.02
CA ASN A 71 -2.56 -8.81 6.84
C ASN A 71 -3.39 -10.11 6.88
N LEU A 72 -4.48 -10.15 7.63
CA LEU A 72 -5.36 -11.32 7.78
C LEU A 72 -6.52 -11.37 6.77
N LYS A 73 -6.74 -10.29 6.01
CA LYS A 73 -7.87 -10.15 5.09
C LYS A 73 -7.53 -10.50 3.66
N GLY A 74 -8.50 -11.04 2.94
CA GLY A 74 -8.42 -11.22 1.48
C GLY A 74 -8.62 -9.91 0.73
N LEU A 75 -8.22 -9.87 -0.54
CA LEU A 75 -8.31 -8.67 -1.40
C LEU A 75 -9.74 -8.13 -1.50
N GLU A 76 -10.74 -9.00 -1.60
CA GLU A 76 -12.15 -8.62 -1.71
C GLU A 76 -12.68 -7.97 -0.43
N GLN A 77 -12.30 -8.51 0.74
CA GLN A 77 -12.66 -7.91 2.03
C GLN A 77 -12.03 -6.51 2.17
N ILE A 78 -10.75 -6.38 1.80
CA ILE A 78 -10.05 -5.08 1.82
C ILE A 78 -10.77 -4.08 0.89
N ALA A 79 -11.08 -4.48 -0.35
CA ALA A 79 -11.75 -3.62 -1.33
C ALA A 79 -13.12 -3.13 -0.83
N ASN A 80 -13.92 -4.02 -0.24
CA ASN A 80 -15.23 -3.69 0.31
C ASN A 80 -15.14 -2.72 1.48
N GLU A 81 -14.27 -2.98 2.44
CA GLU A 81 -14.07 -2.11 3.60
C GLU A 81 -13.52 -0.73 3.20
N VAL A 82 -12.51 -0.69 2.32
CA VAL A 82 -11.96 0.58 1.81
C VAL A 82 -13.04 1.40 1.13
N LYS A 83 -13.87 0.79 0.29
CA LYS A 83 -14.96 1.45 -0.42
C LYS A 83 -16.02 1.99 0.54
N GLU A 84 -16.42 1.19 1.52
CA GLU A 84 -17.40 1.56 2.54
C GLU A 84 -16.90 2.73 3.40
N ILE A 85 -15.69 2.58 3.96
CA ILE A 85 -15.07 3.59 4.81
C ILE A 85 -14.84 4.89 4.03
N ALA A 86 -14.34 4.83 2.79
CA ALA A 86 -14.15 6.01 1.94
C ALA A 86 -15.49 6.72 1.63
N GLY A 87 -16.57 5.97 1.42
CA GLY A 87 -17.91 6.54 1.24
C GLY A 87 -18.39 7.28 2.47
N ARG A 88 -18.20 6.72 3.67
CA ARG A 88 -18.55 7.36 4.95
C ARG A 88 -17.64 8.55 5.26
N ALA A 89 -16.36 8.49 4.89
CA ALA A 89 -15.42 9.60 5.02
C ALA A 89 -15.91 10.84 4.26
N ARG A 90 -16.28 10.67 2.98
CA ARG A 90 -16.76 11.77 2.12
C ARG A 90 -18.07 12.39 2.63
N THR A 91 -18.92 11.63 3.32
CA THR A 91 -20.17 12.12 3.92
C THR A 91 -20.00 12.56 5.38
N ASN A 92 -18.76 12.62 5.87
CA ASN A 92 -18.40 12.98 7.26
C ASN A 92 -19.11 12.13 8.32
N LYS A 93 -19.24 10.82 8.05
CA LYS A 93 -19.93 9.83 8.92
C LYS A 93 -18.98 8.79 9.52
N LEU A 94 -17.69 9.08 9.55
CA LEU A 94 -16.72 8.23 10.23
C LEU A 94 -16.84 8.36 11.76
N LYS A 95 -16.67 7.22 12.43
CA LYS A 95 -16.59 7.18 13.89
C LYS A 95 -15.16 7.53 14.34
N PRO A 96 -14.96 8.12 15.54
CA PRO A 96 -13.64 8.45 16.04
C PRO A 96 -12.67 7.25 16.13
N ASP A 97 -13.18 6.07 16.43
CA ASP A 97 -12.41 4.83 16.50
C ASP A 97 -11.88 4.37 15.12
N GLU A 98 -12.53 4.79 14.03
CA GLU A 98 -12.09 4.48 12.66
C GLU A 98 -10.94 5.38 12.18
N LEU A 99 -10.64 6.45 12.92
CA LEU A 99 -9.54 7.38 12.67
C LEU A 99 -8.33 7.13 13.59
N SER A 100 -8.40 6.12 14.46
CA SER A 100 -7.37 5.84 15.47
C SER A 100 -6.86 4.40 15.42
N GLY A 101 -5.65 4.18 15.94
CA GLY A 101 -5.06 2.84 16.04
C GLY A 101 -4.49 2.27 14.74
N GLY A 102 -4.25 3.11 13.73
CA GLY A 102 -3.48 2.72 12.55
C GLY A 102 -2.00 2.53 12.88
N THR A 103 -1.35 1.58 12.22
CA THR A 103 0.06 1.23 12.46
C THR A 103 0.96 1.53 11.28
N PHE A 104 0.39 1.70 10.08
CA PHE A 104 1.07 2.01 8.84
C PHE A 104 0.14 2.83 7.93
N THR A 105 0.66 3.79 7.18
CA THR A 105 -0.15 4.63 6.28
C THR A 105 0.21 4.40 4.82
N VAL A 106 -0.80 4.37 3.96
CA VAL A 106 -0.65 4.42 2.49
C VAL A 106 -1.30 5.70 1.97
N SER A 107 -0.52 6.51 1.27
CA SER A 107 -1.00 7.70 0.56
C SER A 107 -0.87 7.47 -0.94
N ASN A 108 -1.98 7.50 -1.68
CA ASN A 108 -2.00 7.24 -3.11
C ASN A 108 -2.48 8.45 -3.89
N LEU A 109 -1.59 9.07 -4.66
CA LEU A 109 -1.86 10.21 -5.51
C LEU A 109 -1.83 9.87 -7.01
N GLY A 110 -1.77 8.59 -7.36
CA GLY A 110 -1.72 8.15 -8.76
C GLY A 110 -2.94 8.56 -9.57
N MET A 111 -4.11 8.68 -8.96
CA MET A 111 -5.34 9.16 -9.61
C MET A 111 -5.27 10.66 -10.00
N TYR A 112 -4.36 11.44 -9.40
CA TYR A 112 -4.13 12.85 -9.70
C TYR A 112 -3.00 13.07 -10.72
N GLY A 113 -2.46 12.00 -11.31
CA GLY A 113 -1.36 12.08 -12.29
C GLY A 113 0.01 12.30 -11.66
N VAL A 114 0.14 12.18 -10.33
CA VAL A 114 1.42 12.29 -9.64
C VAL A 114 2.20 11.00 -9.81
N ASN A 115 3.40 11.10 -10.40
CA ASN A 115 4.24 9.92 -10.67
C ASN A 115 5.15 9.55 -9.51
N ASN A 116 5.62 10.54 -8.74
CA ASN A 116 6.50 10.33 -7.59
C ASN A 116 6.32 11.47 -6.58
N PHE A 117 6.27 11.14 -5.29
CA PHE A 117 6.24 12.09 -4.18
C PHE A 117 6.69 11.40 -2.90
N SER A 118 7.00 12.16 -1.88
CA SER A 118 7.23 11.69 -0.52
C SER A 118 6.12 12.21 0.40
N ALA A 119 5.80 11.45 1.43
CA ALA A 119 4.82 11.81 2.44
C ALA A 119 5.48 11.90 3.82
N ILE A 120 4.97 12.80 4.66
CA ILE A 120 5.43 12.94 6.05
C ILE A 120 4.82 11.82 6.88
N VAL A 121 5.64 11.17 7.71
CA VAL A 121 5.20 10.10 8.63
C VAL A 121 4.15 10.66 9.58
N ASN A 122 3.06 9.93 9.74
CA ASN A 122 1.95 10.29 10.62
C ASN A 122 2.13 9.66 12.02
N PRO A 123 2.57 10.41 13.03
CA PRO A 123 2.75 9.85 14.38
C PRO A 123 1.45 9.24 14.93
N PRO A 124 1.54 8.16 15.74
CA PRO A 124 2.74 7.50 16.28
C PRO A 124 3.32 6.42 15.37
N GLN A 125 2.87 6.29 14.13
CA GLN A 125 3.36 5.29 13.17
C GLN A 125 4.83 5.54 12.82
N ALA A 126 5.55 4.48 12.49
CA ALA A 126 6.96 4.58 12.06
C ALA A 126 7.11 4.79 10.54
N CYS A 127 6.11 4.41 9.73
CA CYS A 127 6.23 4.41 8.28
C CYS A 127 4.98 4.90 7.56
N ILE A 128 5.21 5.50 6.38
CA ILE A 128 4.19 5.84 5.40
C ILE A 128 4.70 5.52 3.98
N LEU A 129 3.83 4.90 3.17
CA LEU A 129 4.09 4.61 1.76
C LEU A 129 3.37 5.62 0.87
N ALA A 130 4.13 6.39 0.11
CA ALA A 130 3.63 7.24 -0.97
C ALA A 130 3.58 6.43 -2.27
N VAL A 131 2.44 6.45 -2.97
CA VAL A 131 2.20 5.66 -4.18
C VAL A 131 1.84 6.58 -5.34
N GLY A 132 2.66 6.56 -6.38
CA GLY A 132 2.44 7.28 -7.62
C GLY A 132 1.55 6.52 -8.61
N GLY A 133 1.30 7.16 -9.75
CA GLY A 133 0.52 6.58 -10.85
C GLY A 133 1.25 5.42 -11.55
N ALA A 134 0.48 4.47 -12.05
CA ALA A 134 0.99 3.41 -12.91
C ALA A 134 1.08 3.91 -14.36
N VAL A 135 2.28 4.17 -14.85
CA VAL A 135 2.56 4.74 -16.17
C VAL A 135 3.00 3.64 -17.14
N LYS A 136 2.49 3.67 -18.38
CA LYS A 136 2.98 2.81 -19.46
C LYS A 136 4.38 3.26 -19.85
N THR A 137 5.35 2.34 -19.74
CA THR A 137 6.76 2.60 -20.00
C THR A 137 7.33 1.49 -20.86
N VAL A 138 8.18 1.87 -21.81
CA VAL A 138 8.96 0.90 -22.59
C VAL A 138 10.12 0.42 -21.72
N VAL A 139 10.23 -0.90 -21.59
CA VAL A 139 11.29 -1.55 -20.80
C VAL A 139 11.98 -2.61 -21.64
N VAL A 140 13.20 -2.97 -21.25
CA VAL A 140 13.93 -4.07 -21.88
C VAL A 140 13.14 -5.38 -21.65
N ASN A 141 13.05 -6.18 -22.70
CA ASN A 141 12.46 -7.52 -22.64
C ASN A 141 13.57 -8.55 -22.45
N GLU A 142 13.93 -8.82 -21.19
CA GLU A 142 14.98 -9.78 -20.85
C GLU A 142 14.67 -11.22 -21.31
N ASP A 143 13.39 -11.53 -21.58
CA ASP A 143 12.93 -12.83 -22.06
C ASP A 143 12.91 -12.93 -23.60
N ALA A 144 13.34 -11.87 -24.33
CA ALA A 144 13.32 -11.85 -25.78
C ALA A 144 14.30 -12.87 -26.35
N LYS A 145 13.81 -13.73 -27.24
CA LYS A 145 14.64 -14.68 -28.03
C LYS A 145 15.11 -14.00 -29.32
N ASP A 146 16.12 -14.60 -29.98
CA ASP A 146 16.62 -14.11 -31.26
C ASP A 146 15.49 -13.89 -32.26
N GLY A 147 15.46 -12.68 -32.84
CA GLY A 147 14.40 -12.26 -33.77
C GLY A 147 13.12 -11.71 -33.12
N GLN A 148 13.02 -11.64 -31.81
CA GLN A 148 11.93 -10.97 -31.11
C GLN A 148 12.29 -9.53 -30.76
N ASP A 149 11.25 -8.69 -30.52
CA ASP A 149 11.44 -7.31 -30.09
C ASP A 149 12.17 -7.26 -28.73
N PRO A 150 13.34 -6.59 -28.62
CA PRO A 150 14.08 -6.44 -27.38
C PRO A 150 13.39 -5.53 -26.36
N TYR A 151 12.30 -4.90 -26.73
CA TYR A 151 11.52 -4.01 -25.87
C TYR A 151 10.10 -4.51 -25.65
N LYS A 152 9.56 -4.25 -24.46
CA LYS A 152 8.15 -4.50 -24.14
C LYS A 152 7.54 -3.31 -23.41
N VAL A 153 6.23 -3.09 -23.58
CA VAL A 153 5.49 -2.08 -22.81
C VAL A 153 5.04 -2.68 -21.49
N SER A 154 5.42 -2.05 -20.38
CA SER A 154 5.02 -2.44 -19.03
C SER A 154 4.41 -1.25 -18.29
N HIS A 155 3.66 -1.53 -17.20
CA HIS A 155 3.19 -0.48 -16.31
C HIS A 155 4.15 -0.40 -15.14
N LEU A 156 4.83 0.75 -15.00
CA LEU A 156 5.70 1.05 -13.87
C LEU A 156 4.99 1.99 -12.90
N MET A 157 5.19 1.75 -11.61
CA MET A 157 4.65 2.54 -10.53
C MET A 157 5.78 2.86 -9.56
N ASN A 158 6.00 4.14 -9.30
CA ASN A 158 6.95 4.57 -8.28
C ASN A 158 6.29 4.60 -6.91
N VAL A 159 7.02 4.12 -5.92
CA VAL A 159 6.62 4.19 -4.51
C VAL A 159 7.78 4.73 -3.70
N THR A 160 7.46 5.50 -2.65
CA THR A 160 8.45 6.06 -1.72
C THR A 160 8.03 5.72 -0.31
N LEU A 161 8.90 5.02 0.43
CA LEU A 161 8.73 4.76 1.85
C LEU A 161 9.42 5.87 2.64
N SER A 162 8.67 6.58 3.47
CA SER A 162 9.21 7.48 4.48
C SER A 162 9.13 6.79 5.84
N SER A 163 10.20 6.89 6.64
CA SER A 163 10.27 6.21 7.93
C SER A 163 10.82 7.10 9.03
N ASP A 164 10.40 6.86 10.26
CA ASP A 164 11.02 7.40 11.47
C ASP A 164 12.36 6.67 11.71
N HIS A 165 13.47 7.38 11.48
CA HIS A 165 14.80 6.77 11.52
C HIS A 165 15.24 6.32 12.93
N ARG A 166 14.49 6.67 13.97
CA ARG A 166 14.70 6.14 15.33
C ARG A 166 14.24 4.68 15.44
N VAL A 167 13.35 4.23 14.53
CA VAL A 167 12.72 2.91 14.55
C VAL A 167 13.18 2.07 13.36
N VAL A 168 13.27 2.69 12.18
CA VAL A 168 13.54 2.02 10.89
C VAL A 168 14.71 2.70 10.21
N ASP A 169 15.82 2.00 10.09
CA ASP A 169 16.99 2.45 9.34
C ASP A 169 16.86 2.18 7.83
N GLY A 170 17.85 2.65 7.06
CA GLY A 170 17.85 2.50 5.60
C GLY A 170 17.90 1.04 5.12
N ALA A 171 18.59 0.15 5.85
CA ALA A 171 18.68 -1.26 5.48
C ALA A 171 17.34 -1.97 5.67
N VAL A 172 16.68 -1.76 6.82
CA VAL A 172 15.35 -2.29 7.11
C VAL A 172 14.30 -1.74 6.11
N ALA A 173 14.37 -0.43 5.80
CA ALA A 173 13.49 0.19 4.81
C ALA A 173 13.68 -0.43 3.40
N ALA A 174 14.93 -0.70 3.00
CA ALA A 174 15.25 -1.34 1.72
C ALA A 174 14.77 -2.79 1.67
N GLU A 175 14.94 -3.56 2.75
CA GLU A 175 14.43 -4.92 2.87
C GLU A 175 12.90 -4.95 2.71
N TRP A 176 12.19 -4.05 3.40
CA TRP A 176 10.74 -3.90 3.24
C TRP A 176 10.37 -3.57 1.79
N GLY A 177 11.10 -2.67 1.15
CA GLY A 177 10.90 -2.30 -0.26
C GLY A 177 11.03 -3.48 -1.21
N LEU A 178 12.02 -4.36 -0.98
CA LEU A 178 12.21 -5.59 -1.74
C LEU A 178 11.04 -6.57 -1.54
N GLN A 179 10.55 -6.75 -0.31
CA GLN A 179 9.37 -7.59 -0.05
C GLN A 179 8.11 -7.01 -0.70
N PHE A 180 7.90 -5.70 -0.57
CA PHE A 180 6.77 -5.03 -1.22
C PHE A 180 6.80 -5.21 -2.75
N LYS A 181 7.95 -4.96 -3.39
CA LYS A 181 8.15 -5.18 -4.82
C LYS A 181 7.81 -6.61 -5.21
N LYS A 182 8.32 -7.59 -4.47
CA LYS A 182 8.06 -9.02 -4.70
C LYS A 182 6.56 -9.34 -4.72
N PHE A 183 5.79 -8.81 -3.74
CA PHE A 183 4.34 -9.03 -3.66
C PHE A 183 3.56 -8.30 -4.76
N ILE A 184 3.97 -7.10 -5.15
CA ILE A 184 3.29 -6.34 -6.23
C ILE A 184 3.55 -6.96 -7.60
N GLU A 185 4.76 -7.45 -7.85
CA GLU A 185 5.13 -8.08 -9.11
C GLU A 185 4.58 -9.50 -9.23
N ASN A 186 4.45 -10.23 -8.09
CA ASN A 186 3.93 -11.60 -8.01
C ASN A 186 2.75 -11.66 -7.03
N PRO A 187 1.60 -11.08 -7.37
CA PRO A 187 0.48 -10.92 -6.44
C PRO A 187 -0.17 -12.24 -5.99
N GLU A 188 0.06 -13.34 -6.71
CA GLU A 188 -0.33 -14.70 -6.29
C GLU A 188 0.33 -15.13 -4.97
N MET A 189 1.51 -14.59 -4.65
CA MET A 189 2.18 -14.86 -3.37
C MET A 189 1.44 -14.30 -2.16
N MET A 190 0.52 -13.36 -2.38
CA MET A 190 -0.31 -12.79 -1.31
C MET A 190 -1.51 -13.69 -0.93
N LEU A 191 -1.72 -14.78 -1.66
CA LEU A 191 -2.78 -15.75 -1.42
C LEU A 191 -2.30 -16.95 -0.59
N LEU A 192 -0.97 -17.06 -0.39
CA LEU A 192 -0.30 -18.08 0.42
C LEU A 192 -0.12 -17.62 1.86
#